data_df6368f9e3fb5959a01e203bd48af1c3
#
_entry.id   df6368f9e3fb5959a01e203bd48af1c3
#
_cell.length_a   1.000
_cell.length_b   1.000
_cell.length_c   1.000
_cell.angle_alpha   90.00
_cell.angle_beta   90.00
_cell.angle_gamma   90.00
#
_symmetry.space_group_name_H-M   'P 1'
#
loop_
_entity.id
_entity.type
_entity.pdbx_description
1 polymer ?
#
loop_
_entity_poly.entity_id
_entity_poly.type
_entity_poly.pdbx_seq_one_letter_code
_entity_poly.pdbx_strand_id
1 'polypeptide(L)'
;MSARLALLSVSDKRGLVDFARGLVEAGFELLSTGGTAAALAAAGLPYTPVSTHTGSPEIMDGRVKTLHPRIHGGLLGRRGIDDAVAAEHGIRFIDVVAVNLYPFEATVLRGAAAHEVIENIDIGGPSMVRSAAKNHERVHVVVDPDDYAAVLAALGDDDLALRRRLAARAFRHTACYDAIIAGWFGTEANEPYPSETAIPLRRSQTLRYGENPHQTAAFYATPLEGGRSLGRARQLQGKELSFNNLGDLEGALRVAFDLDGPGVAIIKHANPCGAAVHPEGLGSAYTLALSADPVSAYGGILAFNRPVSEAVAEVVIASKVFYEVIAAPGFDEGARALFAKKVNLRVMELPGDWAEANPPGRDARRVHGGWLVQDWDSAQQAEWRAPGRAATDEEMAALRFAWSVCRNVKSNAIVLARAEAGGWVLNGVGAGQMSRVDSVRLAIAKAARPVPGSVLASDAFFPFVDGVQLALEAGVRAMVQPGGSIRDEEVLAKAQEAGAAMLLTGVRHFRH
;
A
#
# COMPACT_ATOMS: atom_id res chain seq x y z
N MET A 1 45.31 25.29 11.40
CA MET A 1 44.44 24.10 11.21
C MET A 1 43.95 24.11 9.77
N SER A 2 44.05 23.01 9.04
CA SER A 2 43.43 22.94 7.70
C SER A 2 41.93 23.13 7.82
N ALA A 3 41.32 23.84 6.88
CA ALA A 3 39.87 24.08 6.87
C ALA A 3 39.12 22.72 6.83
N ARG A 4 37.99 22.66 7.53
CA ARG A 4 37.08 21.49 7.55
C ARG A 4 36.44 21.32 6.19
N LEU A 5 36.21 20.10 5.74
CA LEU A 5 35.59 19.83 4.43
C LEU A 5 34.17 19.32 4.54
N ALA A 6 33.30 19.82 3.67
CA ALA A 6 31.97 19.29 3.43
C ALA A 6 31.81 18.93 1.94
N LEU A 7 31.31 17.74 1.65
CA LEU A 7 31.01 17.29 0.29
C LEU A 7 29.48 17.29 0.08
N LEU A 8 29.04 18.03 -0.94
CA LEU A 8 27.63 18.17 -1.29
C LEU A 8 27.36 17.62 -2.70
N SER A 9 26.54 16.59 -2.80
CA SER A 9 26.14 15.97 -4.07
C SER A 9 24.69 15.47 -3.96
N VAL A 10 23.72 16.35 -4.23
CA VAL A 10 22.31 16.09 -3.98
C VAL A 10 21.48 16.22 -5.25
N SER A 11 20.50 15.32 -5.44
CA SER A 11 19.48 15.40 -6.47
C SER A 11 18.34 16.33 -6.03
N ASP A 12 17.84 16.16 -4.81
CA ASP A 12 16.89 17.06 -4.17
C ASP A 12 17.58 18.32 -3.64
N LYS A 13 17.22 19.46 -4.21
CA LYS A 13 17.85 20.76 -3.91
C LYS A 13 17.14 21.55 -2.79
N ARG A 14 16.12 20.99 -2.13
CA ARG A 14 15.41 21.67 -1.03
C ARG A 14 16.39 22.05 0.07
N GLY A 15 16.40 23.32 0.47
CA GLY A 15 17.25 23.84 1.54
C GLY A 15 18.76 23.76 1.31
N LEU A 16 19.23 23.32 0.11
CA LEU A 16 20.65 23.15 -0.19
C LEU A 16 21.46 24.43 0.00
N VAL A 17 20.96 25.57 -0.51
CA VAL A 17 21.71 26.84 -0.50
C VAL A 17 21.89 27.35 0.94
N ASP A 18 20.84 27.25 1.77
CA ASP A 18 20.90 27.71 3.16
C ASP A 18 21.80 26.76 4.00
N PHE A 19 21.73 25.46 3.75
CA PHE A 19 22.64 24.49 4.38
C PHE A 19 24.11 24.77 4.01
N ALA A 20 24.37 24.97 2.72
CA ALA A 20 25.72 25.26 2.23
C ALA A 20 26.25 26.59 2.81
N ARG A 21 25.41 27.62 2.89
CA ARG A 21 25.77 28.90 3.53
C ARG A 21 26.14 28.72 4.99
N GLY A 22 25.32 28.01 5.75
CA GLY A 22 25.61 27.71 7.16
C GLY A 22 26.89 26.93 7.35
N LEU A 23 27.25 25.99 6.44
CA LEU A 23 28.54 25.31 6.46
C LEU A 23 29.70 26.26 6.20
N VAL A 24 29.60 27.19 5.23
CA VAL A 24 30.64 28.18 4.94
C VAL A 24 30.84 29.12 6.14
N GLU A 25 29.75 29.60 6.73
CA GLU A 25 29.78 30.42 7.95
C GLU A 25 30.42 29.71 9.15
N ALA A 26 30.24 28.37 9.22
CA ALA A 26 30.89 27.52 10.22
C ALA A 26 32.36 27.15 9.87
N GLY A 27 32.93 27.72 8.80
CA GLY A 27 34.34 27.56 8.41
C GLY A 27 34.64 26.32 7.59
N PHE A 28 33.65 25.75 6.89
CA PHE A 28 33.86 24.65 5.96
C PHE A 28 34.20 25.12 4.56
N GLU A 29 35.13 24.44 3.91
CA GLU A 29 35.28 24.45 2.45
C GLU A 29 34.32 23.42 1.85
N LEU A 30 33.63 23.83 0.77
CA LEU A 30 32.66 22.97 0.10
C LEU A 30 33.33 22.24 -1.09
N LEU A 31 33.09 20.93 -1.17
CA LEU A 31 33.35 20.11 -2.37
C LEU A 31 32.02 19.82 -3.05
N SER A 32 31.96 19.94 -4.37
CA SER A 32 30.72 19.63 -5.09
C SER A 32 30.97 19.19 -6.53
N THR A 33 29.94 18.61 -7.15
CA THR A 33 29.97 18.18 -8.56
C THR A 33 28.60 18.35 -9.22
N GLY A 34 28.59 18.37 -10.55
CA GLY A 34 27.37 18.34 -11.37
C GLY A 34 26.35 19.43 -11.04
N GLY A 35 25.07 19.10 -11.03
CA GLY A 35 23.98 20.04 -10.79
C GLY A 35 23.96 20.66 -9.38
N THR A 36 24.62 20.06 -8.40
CA THR A 36 24.79 20.65 -7.07
C THR A 36 25.78 21.81 -7.13
N ALA A 37 26.92 21.62 -7.79
CA ALA A 37 27.90 22.66 -8.03
C ALA A 37 27.32 23.88 -8.78
N ALA A 38 26.52 23.62 -9.81
CA ALA A 38 25.81 24.68 -10.54
C ALA A 38 24.85 25.48 -9.64
N ALA A 39 24.11 24.83 -8.72
CA ALA A 39 23.24 25.50 -7.78
C ALA A 39 24.02 26.38 -6.77
N LEU A 40 25.16 25.90 -6.27
CA LEU A 40 26.05 26.68 -5.39
C LEU A 40 26.63 27.88 -6.10
N ALA A 41 27.08 27.71 -7.34
CA ALA A 41 27.60 28.81 -8.17
C ALA A 41 26.52 29.89 -8.41
N ALA A 42 25.30 29.49 -8.75
CA ALA A 42 24.18 30.41 -8.96
C ALA A 42 23.81 31.19 -7.68
N ALA A 43 24.07 30.61 -6.50
CA ALA A 43 23.88 31.26 -5.20
C ALA A 43 25.08 32.10 -4.74
N GLY A 44 26.16 32.19 -5.55
CA GLY A 44 27.39 32.92 -5.21
C GLY A 44 28.20 32.29 -4.06
N LEU A 45 27.99 30.98 -3.78
CA LEU A 45 28.71 30.28 -2.71
C LEU A 45 30.02 29.68 -3.26
N PRO A 46 31.16 29.86 -2.53
CA PRO A 46 32.42 29.28 -2.93
C PRO A 46 32.38 27.75 -2.81
N TYR A 47 32.91 27.04 -3.79
CA TYR A 47 33.11 25.59 -3.74
C TYR A 47 34.33 25.19 -4.57
N THR A 48 34.88 24.02 -4.28
CA THR A 48 35.92 23.38 -5.08
C THR A 48 35.28 22.20 -5.84
N PRO A 49 35.42 22.13 -7.18
CA PRO A 49 34.99 20.98 -7.94
C PRO A 49 35.67 19.69 -7.45
N VAL A 50 34.94 18.57 -7.41
CA VAL A 50 35.49 17.27 -7.02
C VAL A 50 36.66 16.89 -7.92
N SER A 51 36.62 17.16 -9.22
CA SER A 51 37.72 16.90 -10.17
C SER A 51 38.98 17.69 -9.81
N THR A 52 38.86 18.94 -9.36
CA THR A 52 40.01 19.72 -8.87
C THR A 52 40.59 19.15 -7.58
N HIS A 53 39.73 18.75 -6.64
CA HIS A 53 40.15 18.13 -5.37
C HIS A 53 40.85 16.77 -5.57
N THR A 54 40.33 15.96 -6.47
CA THR A 54 40.91 14.62 -6.76
C THR A 54 42.12 14.69 -7.67
N GLY A 55 42.21 15.70 -8.52
CA GLY A 55 43.17 15.80 -9.63
C GLY A 55 42.79 14.87 -10.80
N SER A 56 41.59 14.29 -10.79
CA SER A 56 41.12 13.39 -11.84
C SER A 56 39.88 14.01 -12.54
N PRO A 57 39.84 14.02 -13.89
CA PRO A 57 38.67 14.49 -14.61
C PRO A 57 37.46 13.57 -14.39
N GLU A 58 36.26 14.10 -14.63
CA GLU A 58 35.09 13.23 -14.79
C GLU A 58 35.20 12.49 -16.11
N ILE A 59 35.06 11.15 -16.08
CA ILE A 59 35.19 10.29 -17.25
C ILE A 59 33.97 9.39 -17.42
N MET A 60 33.78 8.79 -18.59
CA MET A 60 32.69 7.88 -18.93
C MET A 60 31.33 8.55 -18.71
N ASP A 61 31.15 9.75 -19.29
CA ASP A 61 29.92 10.57 -19.16
C ASP A 61 29.52 10.83 -17.70
N GLY A 62 30.51 10.93 -16.80
CA GLY A 62 30.29 11.20 -15.37
C GLY A 62 29.97 9.98 -14.52
N ARG A 63 30.03 8.76 -15.06
CA ARG A 63 29.87 7.54 -14.26
C ARG A 63 31.01 7.35 -13.23
N VAL A 64 32.21 7.90 -13.52
CA VAL A 64 33.35 7.90 -12.60
C VAL A 64 33.74 9.33 -12.28
N LYS A 65 33.40 9.82 -11.11
CA LYS A 65 33.76 11.15 -10.60
C LYS A 65 34.05 11.18 -9.11
N THR A 66 33.26 10.52 -8.29
CA THR A 66 33.43 10.46 -6.82
C THR A 66 34.03 9.16 -6.33
N LEU A 67 34.14 8.13 -7.18
CA LEU A 67 34.80 6.87 -6.87
C LEU A 67 36.33 7.04 -6.94
N HIS A 68 36.88 7.74 -5.96
CA HIS A 68 38.30 8.10 -5.92
C HIS A 68 38.87 7.95 -4.51
N PRO A 69 40.13 7.47 -4.33
CA PRO A 69 40.75 7.31 -3.02
C PRO A 69 40.78 8.55 -2.16
N ARG A 70 40.93 9.74 -2.74
CA ARG A 70 40.89 11.01 -1.98
C ARG A 70 39.54 11.34 -1.42
N ILE A 71 38.44 10.91 -2.08
CA ILE A 71 37.07 11.07 -1.56
C ILE A 71 36.79 10.02 -0.49
N HIS A 72 36.95 8.73 -0.81
CA HIS A 72 36.64 7.66 0.13
C HIS A 72 37.59 7.60 1.32
N GLY A 73 38.90 7.88 1.11
CA GLY A 73 39.86 8.06 2.19
C GLY A 73 39.52 9.25 3.08
N GLY A 74 39.03 10.37 2.49
CA GLY A 74 38.53 11.52 3.24
C GLY A 74 37.34 11.19 4.13
N LEU A 75 36.41 10.33 3.66
CA LEU A 75 35.25 9.89 4.41
C LEU A 75 35.57 8.80 5.44
N LEU A 76 36.46 7.84 5.11
CA LEU A 76 36.77 6.64 5.92
C LEU A 76 37.90 6.85 6.90
N GLY A 77 38.83 7.82 6.66
CA GLY A 77 39.99 8.04 7.47
C GLY A 77 39.69 8.39 8.92
N ARG A 78 40.45 7.83 9.85
CA ARG A 78 40.30 8.00 11.31
C ARG A 78 41.37 9.00 11.80
N ARG A 79 40.92 10.13 12.34
CA ARG A 79 41.85 11.13 12.91
C ARG A 79 42.65 10.52 14.06
N GLY A 80 43.95 10.85 14.09
CA GLY A 80 44.88 10.31 15.09
C GLY A 80 45.40 8.91 14.78
N ILE A 81 44.84 8.21 13.80
CA ILE A 81 45.26 6.85 13.39
C ILE A 81 45.79 6.87 11.96
N ASP A 82 45.06 7.43 11.03
CA ASP A 82 45.35 7.37 9.60
C ASP A 82 46.00 8.67 9.08
N ASP A 83 46.36 9.62 9.94
CA ASP A 83 46.85 10.96 9.56
C ASP A 83 48.11 10.92 8.71
N ALA A 84 49.07 10.02 9.04
CA ALA A 84 50.30 9.90 8.29
C ALA A 84 50.08 9.40 6.85
N VAL A 85 49.23 8.36 6.70
CA VAL A 85 48.88 7.80 5.38
C VAL A 85 48.03 8.82 4.61
N ALA A 86 47.14 9.54 5.27
CA ALA A 86 46.35 10.57 4.63
C ALA A 86 47.25 11.69 4.07
N ALA A 87 48.24 12.13 4.84
CA ALA A 87 49.20 13.14 4.40
C ALA A 87 50.04 12.66 3.21
N GLU A 88 50.55 11.41 3.25
CA GLU A 88 51.34 10.80 2.19
C GLU A 88 50.60 10.78 0.84
N HIS A 89 49.28 10.47 0.90
CA HIS A 89 48.42 10.37 -0.30
C HIS A 89 47.63 11.63 -0.62
N GLY A 90 47.86 12.76 0.08
CA GLY A 90 47.19 14.01 -0.13
C GLY A 90 45.68 13.94 0.15
N ILE A 91 45.26 13.09 1.11
CA ILE A 91 43.89 12.91 1.51
C ILE A 91 43.52 13.94 2.59
N ARG A 92 42.52 14.75 2.34
CA ARG A 92 41.89 15.65 3.32
C ARG A 92 40.66 15.00 3.89
N PHE A 93 40.50 15.00 5.20
CA PHE A 93 39.34 14.43 5.86
C PHE A 93 38.07 15.26 5.60
N ILE A 94 36.97 14.58 5.24
CA ILE A 94 35.64 15.17 4.96
C ILE A 94 34.78 14.92 6.20
N ASP A 95 34.33 16.00 6.85
CA ASP A 95 33.60 15.92 8.12
C ASP A 95 32.08 15.94 7.97
N VAL A 96 31.59 16.50 6.86
CA VAL A 96 30.16 16.49 6.50
C VAL A 96 30.00 15.99 5.06
N VAL A 97 29.05 15.10 4.84
CA VAL A 97 28.64 14.71 3.49
C VAL A 97 27.12 14.74 3.36
N ALA A 98 26.61 15.48 2.40
CA ALA A 98 25.20 15.48 2.05
C ALA A 98 25.02 14.90 0.64
N VAL A 99 24.34 13.76 0.58
CA VAL A 99 24.08 13.02 -0.66
C VAL A 99 22.67 12.46 -0.60
N ASN A 100 21.84 12.83 -1.56
CA ASN A 100 20.64 12.05 -1.87
C ASN A 100 20.74 11.52 -3.31
N LEU A 101 20.22 10.32 -3.50
CA LEU A 101 20.52 9.50 -4.67
C LEU A 101 19.75 9.97 -5.91
N TYR A 102 20.15 9.50 -7.07
CA TYR A 102 19.47 9.77 -8.33
C TYR A 102 18.00 9.28 -8.26
N PRO A 103 17.09 9.95 -9.01
CA PRO A 103 15.64 9.69 -8.91
C PRO A 103 15.21 8.44 -9.71
N PHE A 104 15.80 7.28 -9.43
CA PHE A 104 15.50 6.00 -10.08
C PHE A 104 13.99 5.70 -10.08
N GLU A 105 13.37 5.80 -8.92
CA GLU A 105 11.93 5.57 -8.74
C GLU A 105 11.09 6.48 -9.65
N ALA A 106 11.37 7.79 -9.67
CA ALA A 106 10.66 8.74 -10.52
C ALA A 106 10.87 8.44 -12.02
N THR A 107 12.05 7.92 -12.39
CA THR A 107 12.35 7.54 -13.77
C THR A 107 11.54 6.32 -14.19
N VAL A 108 11.39 5.32 -13.31
CA VAL A 108 10.52 4.15 -13.56
C VAL A 108 9.05 4.58 -13.65
N LEU A 109 8.57 5.37 -12.69
CA LEU A 109 7.14 5.79 -12.62
C LEU A 109 6.68 6.62 -13.82
N ARG A 110 7.58 7.37 -14.47
CA ARG A 110 7.23 8.09 -15.72
C ARG A 110 7.25 7.20 -16.96
N GLY A 111 7.52 5.90 -16.83
CA GLY A 111 7.56 4.95 -17.95
C GLY A 111 8.76 5.14 -18.89
N ALA A 112 9.90 5.59 -18.37
CA ALA A 112 11.12 5.77 -19.16
C ALA A 112 11.60 4.44 -19.76
N ALA A 113 12.32 4.51 -20.88
CA ALA A 113 12.91 3.32 -21.51
C ALA A 113 13.96 2.66 -20.58
N ALA A 114 14.09 1.34 -20.68
CA ALA A 114 14.96 0.56 -19.77
C ALA A 114 16.40 1.10 -19.71
N HIS A 115 16.98 1.52 -20.83
CA HIS A 115 18.33 2.09 -20.83
C HIS A 115 18.44 3.40 -20.02
N GLU A 116 17.39 4.24 -20.05
CA GLU A 116 17.34 5.47 -19.26
C GLU A 116 17.16 5.18 -17.77
N VAL A 117 16.36 4.17 -17.43
CA VAL A 117 16.21 3.69 -16.06
C VAL A 117 17.55 3.20 -15.51
N ILE A 118 18.29 2.41 -16.28
CA ILE A 118 19.62 1.90 -15.91
C ILE A 118 20.63 3.05 -15.71
N GLU A 119 20.63 4.07 -16.57
CA GLU A 119 21.51 5.24 -16.41
C GLU A 119 21.18 6.06 -15.15
N ASN A 120 19.98 5.94 -14.59
CA ASN A 120 19.61 6.57 -13.33
C ASN A 120 19.92 5.69 -12.09
N ILE A 121 20.67 4.60 -12.22
CA ILE A 121 21.23 3.87 -11.09
C ILE A 121 22.46 4.61 -10.58
N ASP A 122 22.35 5.16 -9.37
CA ASP A 122 23.46 5.89 -8.73
C ASP A 122 24.46 4.90 -8.11
N ILE A 123 25.72 4.98 -8.52
CA ILE A 123 26.82 4.16 -7.97
C ILE A 123 27.64 4.96 -6.97
N GLY A 124 28.02 6.18 -7.33
CA GLY A 124 28.89 7.02 -6.51
C GLY A 124 28.23 7.49 -5.21
N GLY A 125 26.96 7.86 -5.29
CA GLY A 125 26.17 8.32 -4.14
C GLY A 125 26.08 7.28 -3.02
N PRO A 126 25.55 6.07 -3.28
CA PRO A 126 25.52 4.99 -2.28
C PRO A 126 26.90 4.66 -1.69
N SER A 127 27.93 4.66 -2.51
CA SER A 127 29.30 4.40 -2.06
C SER A 127 29.79 5.43 -1.04
N MET A 128 29.58 6.72 -1.30
CA MET A 128 29.90 7.82 -0.39
C MET A 128 29.09 7.77 0.90
N VAL A 129 27.77 7.56 0.77
CA VAL A 129 26.84 7.45 1.90
C VAL A 129 27.27 6.32 2.84
N ARG A 130 27.56 5.13 2.30
CA ARG A 130 27.99 3.96 3.09
C ARG A 130 29.34 4.17 3.75
N SER A 131 30.31 4.79 3.04
CA SER A 131 31.63 5.13 3.59
C SER A 131 31.50 6.08 4.78
N ALA A 132 30.75 7.15 4.63
CA ALA A 132 30.52 8.13 5.69
C ALA A 132 29.74 7.54 6.89
N ALA A 133 28.68 6.78 6.62
CA ALA A 133 27.89 6.13 7.65
C ALA A 133 28.72 5.12 8.47
N LYS A 134 29.63 4.37 7.84
CA LYS A 134 30.59 3.50 8.53
C LYS A 134 31.47 4.28 9.50
N ASN A 135 31.87 5.50 9.14
CA ASN A 135 32.77 6.37 9.93
C ASN A 135 31.96 7.44 10.71
N HIS A 136 30.76 7.11 11.18
CA HIS A 136 29.87 8.04 11.89
C HIS A 136 30.44 8.57 13.20
N GLU A 137 31.47 7.97 13.77
CA GLU A 137 32.17 8.52 14.92
C GLU A 137 32.73 9.91 14.62
N ARG A 138 33.02 10.23 13.36
CA ARG A 138 33.56 11.50 12.92
C ARG A 138 32.68 12.24 11.92
N VAL A 139 32.03 11.54 10.97
CA VAL A 139 31.39 12.13 9.81
C VAL A 139 29.88 12.30 10.01
N HIS A 140 29.37 13.49 9.73
CA HIS A 140 27.93 13.71 9.57
C HIS A 140 27.50 13.31 8.15
N VAL A 141 26.71 12.24 8.03
CA VAL A 141 26.15 11.77 6.76
C VAL A 141 24.68 12.17 6.63
N VAL A 142 24.36 13.01 5.67
CA VAL A 142 23.02 13.54 5.46
C VAL A 142 22.45 13.02 4.15
N VAL A 143 21.32 12.33 4.19
CA VAL A 143 20.63 11.80 3.02
C VAL A 143 19.28 12.45 2.76
N ASP A 144 18.84 13.32 3.68
CA ASP A 144 17.55 13.98 3.60
C ASP A 144 17.68 15.45 4.02
N PRO A 145 17.16 16.41 3.24
CA PRO A 145 17.17 17.85 3.55
C PRO A 145 16.58 18.20 4.93
N ASP A 146 15.65 17.40 5.44
CA ASP A 146 15.03 17.63 6.75
C ASP A 146 16.02 17.53 7.93
N ASP A 147 17.19 16.92 7.74
CA ASP A 147 18.25 16.85 8.75
C ASP A 147 19.24 18.03 8.70
N TYR A 148 19.17 18.92 7.70
CA TYR A 148 20.13 20.02 7.52
C TYR A 148 20.22 20.94 8.76
N ALA A 149 19.08 21.34 9.29
CA ALA A 149 19.06 22.22 10.45
C ALA A 149 19.68 21.59 11.71
N ALA A 150 19.42 20.30 11.93
CA ALA A 150 19.99 19.57 13.06
C ALA A 150 21.51 19.43 12.95
N VAL A 151 22.03 19.21 11.73
CA VAL A 151 23.47 19.13 11.49
C VAL A 151 24.14 20.48 11.68
N LEU A 152 23.57 21.58 11.15
CA LEU A 152 24.15 22.92 11.35
C LEU A 152 24.22 23.28 12.84
N ALA A 153 23.18 22.95 13.61
CA ALA A 153 23.16 23.22 15.06
C ALA A 153 24.23 22.43 15.83
N ALA A 154 24.63 21.25 15.33
CA ALA A 154 25.58 20.36 16.00
C ALA A 154 27.05 20.51 15.53
N LEU A 155 27.38 21.42 14.60
CA LEU A 155 28.72 21.53 14.01
C LEU A 155 29.84 21.92 15.00
N GLY A 156 29.51 22.45 16.15
CA GLY A 156 30.45 22.82 17.23
C GLY A 156 30.60 21.74 18.30
N ASP A 157 29.70 20.77 18.34
CA ASP A 157 29.56 19.83 19.42
C ASP A 157 29.97 18.41 18.98
N ASP A 158 30.41 17.59 19.95
CA ASP A 158 30.66 16.16 19.71
C ASP A 158 29.35 15.36 19.89
N ASP A 159 28.36 15.62 19.01
CA ASP A 159 27.07 14.92 19.08
C ASP A 159 27.14 13.55 18.34
N LEU A 160 27.70 12.56 19.04
CA LEU A 160 27.74 11.17 18.54
C LEU A 160 26.33 10.57 18.40
N ALA A 161 25.35 11.00 19.20
CA ALA A 161 23.99 10.48 19.11
C ALA A 161 23.31 10.89 17.79
N LEU A 162 23.49 12.16 17.39
CA LEU A 162 23.04 12.64 16.08
C LEU A 162 23.73 11.86 14.95
N ARG A 163 25.06 11.73 14.98
CA ARG A 163 25.80 11.02 13.91
C ARG A 163 25.38 9.56 13.80
N ARG A 164 25.11 8.85 14.91
CA ARG A 164 24.55 7.47 14.88
C ARG A 164 23.15 7.43 14.29
N ARG A 165 22.29 8.39 14.61
CA ARG A 165 20.95 8.51 14.01
C ARG A 165 21.02 8.73 12.51
N LEU A 166 21.90 9.64 12.07
CA LEU A 166 22.15 9.91 10.63
C LEU A 166 22.70 8.69 9.90
N ALA A 167 23.67 7.98 10.50
CA ALA A 167 24.22 6.75 9.93
C ALA A 167 23.15 5.64 9.77
N ALA A 168 22.29 5.47 10.76
CA ALA A 168 21.17 4.53 10.66
C ALA A 168 20.18 4.93 9.56
N ARG A 169 19.93 6.25 9.37
CA ARG A 169 19.11 6.76 8.27
C ARG A 169 19.76 6.52 6.92
N ALA A 170 21.06 6.75 6.81
CA ALA A 170 21.87 6.55 5.61
C ALA A 170 21.82 5.09 5.14
N PHE A 171 22.04 4.12 6.03
CA PHE A 171 21.95 2.70 5.67
C PHE A 171 20.52 2.28 5.28
N ARG A 172 19.49 2.78 5.95
CA ARG A 172 18.11 2.53 5.51
C ARG A 172 17.80 3.12 4.14
N HIS A 173 18.35 4.30 3.84
CA HIS A 173 18.19 4.97 2.56
C HIS A 173 18.80 4.15 1.40
N THR A 174 20.06 3.69 1.55
CA THR A 174 20.70 2.86 0.54
C THR A 174 20.03 1.49 0.42
N ALA A 175 19.65 0.85 1.53
CA ALA A 175 18.97 -0.45 1.51
C ALA A 175 17.61 -0.38 0.79
N CYS A 176 16.83 0.69 1.03
CA CYS A 176 15.56 0.90 0.33
C CYS A 176 15.78 1.16 -1.16
N TYR A 177 16.79 1.95 -1.50
CA TYR A 177 17.18 2.24 -2.88
C TYR A 177 17.56 0.97 -3.65
N ASP A 178 18.44 0.14 -3.08
CA ASP A 178 18.86 -1.12 -3.68
C ASP A 178 17.70 -2.12 -3.80
N ALA A 179 16.81 -2.16 -2.80
CA ALA A 179 15.62 -3.00 -2.84
C ALA A 179 14.65 -2.61 -3.98
N ILE A 180 14.50 -1.31 -4.27
CA ILE A 180 13.69 -0.82 -5.39
C ILE A 180 14.31 -1.25 -6.72
N ILE A 181 15.62 -1.10 -6.87
CA ILE A 181 16.35 -1.51 -8.09
C ILE A 181 16.25 -3.03 -8.28
N ALA A 182 16.49 -3.82 -7.22
CA ALA A 182 16.39 -5.27 -7.26
C ALA A 182 14.98 -5.74 -7.65
N GLY A 183 13.95 -5.09 -7.11
CA GLY A 183 12.54 -5.35 -7.47
C GLY A 183 12.25 -5.08 -8.95
N TRP A 184 12.78 -3.98 -9.50
CA TRP A 184 12.62 -3.64 -10.91
C TRP A 184 13.28 -4.69 -11.82
N PHE A 185 14.52 -5.08 -11.56
CA PHE A 185 15.22 -6.15 -12.29
C PHE A 185 14.52 -7.51 -12.13
N GLY A 186 13.99 -7.81 -10.93
CA GLY A 186 13.27 -9.06 -10.68
C GLY A 186 11.99 -9.17 -11.52
N THR A 187 11.32 -8.04 -11.79
CA THR A 187 10.16 -8.01 -12.71
C THR A 187 10.59 -8.31 -14.14
N GLU A 188 11.69 -7.71 -14.61
CA GLU A 188 12.23 -7.97 -15.95
C GLU A 188 12.70 -9.43 -16.12
N ALA A 189 13.31 -10.00 -15.08
CA ALA A 189 13.79 -11.39 -15.07
C ALA A 189 12.68 -12.43 -14.92
N ASN A 190 11.44 -12.02 -14.62
CA ASN A 190 10.32 -12.92 -14.32
C ASN A 190 10.65 -13.98 -13.25
N GLU A 191 11.35 -13.58 -12.18
CA GLU A 191 11.74 -14.43 -11.06
C GLU A 191 10.79 -14.19 -9.87
N PRO A 192 9.73 -15.02 -9.72
CA PRO A 192 8.68 -14.75 -8.75
C PRO A 192 9.12 -14.91 -7.29
N TYR A 193 10.02 -15.86 -6.98
CA TYR A 193 10.47 -16.15 -5.62
C TYR A 193 11.98 -16.34 -5.58
N PRO A 194 12.78 -15.25 -5.63
CA PRO A 194 14.24 -15.34 -5.57
C PRO A 194 14.71 -15.88 -4.21
N SER A 195 15.92 -16.43 -4.19
CA SER A 195 16.53 -16.97 -2.96
C SER A 195 16.74 -15.92 -1.87
N GLU A 196 16.95 -14.67 -2.26
CA GLU A 196 17.03 -13.49 -1.38
C GLU A 196 16.09 -12.42 -1.89
N THR A 197 15.35 -11.78 -0.99
CA THR A 197 14.44 -10.68 -1.36
C THR A 197 14.48 -9.55 -0.34
N ALA A 198 14.11 -8.36 -0.79
CA ALA A 198 13.94 -7.19 0.05
C ALA A 198 12.65 -6.47 -0.32
N ILE A 199 11.87 -6.06 0.68
CA ILE A 199 10.66 -5.28 0.50
C ILE A 199 10.98 -3.81 0.83
N PRO A 200 11.01 -2.92 -0.17
CA PRO A 200 11.24 -1.50 0.10
C PRO A 200 9.99 -0.90 0.74
N LEU A 201 10.16 -0.34 1.94
CA LEU A 201 9.06 0.28 2.67
C LEU A 201 9.43 1.71 3.05
N ARG A 202 8.60 2.68 2.62
CA ARG A 202 8.76 4.09 2.97
C ARG A 202 7.60 4.53 3.84
N ARG A 203 7.90 5.05 5.05
CA ARG A 203 6.86 5.52 5.97
C ARG A 203 6.08 6.68 5.35
N SER A 204 4.80 6.43 5.07
CA SER A 204 3.87 7.44 4.59
C SER A 204 3.27 8.23 5.77
N GLN A 205 2.91 7.53 6.86
CA GLN A 205 2.23 8.15 7.98
C GLN A 205 2.55 7.44 9.30
N THR A 206 2.75 8.19 10.37
CA THR A 206 2.66 7.66 11.74
C THR A 206 1.19 7.58 12.12
N LEU A 207 0.74 6.44 12.64
CA LEU A 207 -0.64 6.23 13.04
C LEU A 207 -0.83 6.54 14.52
N ARG A 208 -2.04 6.90 14.89
CA ARG A 208 -2.38 7.26 16.26
C ARG A 208 -2.09 6.13 17.26
N TYR A 209 -2.39 4.88 16.89
CA TYR A 209 -2.09 3.64 17.60
C TYR A 209 -2.22 2.46 16.64
N GLY A 210 -1.81 1.27 17.08
CA GLY A 210 -1.95 0.02 16.33
C GLY A 210 -3.36 -0.53 16.37
N GLU A 211 -3.49 -1.85 16.32
CA GLU A 211 -4.78 -2.51 16.45
C GLU A 211 -5.43 -2.21 17.81
N ASN A 212 -4.58 -2.08 18.85
CA ASN A 212 -4.98 -1.71 20.21
C ASN A 212 -4.30 -0.41 20.66
N PRO A 213 -4.92 0.37 21.58
CA PRO A 213 -4.43 1.69 21.99
C PRO A 213 -3.01 1.73 22.59
N HIS A 214 -2.54 0.64 23.17
CA HIS A 214 -1.20 0.53 23.75
C HIS A 214 -0.09 0.25 22.72
N GLN A 215 -0.45 -0.03 21.47
CA GLN A 215 0.49 -0.35 20.39
C GLN A 215 0.82 0.91 19.58
N THR A 216 2.09 1.15 19.33
CA THR A 216 2.52 2.16 18.34
C THR A 216 2.41 1.58 16.92
N ALA A 217 2.10 2.42 15.94
CA ALA A 217 1.97 1.98 14.55
C ALA A 217 2.37 3.07 13.55
N ALA A 218 2.68 2.63 12.34
CA ALA A 218 2.89 3.49 11.19
C ALA A 218 2.42 2.77 9.93
N PHE A 219 1.98 3.54 8.96
CA PHE A 219 1.71 3.06 7.61
C PHE A 219 2.95 3.28 6.74
N TYR A 220 3.37 2.23 6.07
CA TYR A 220 4.47 2.24 5.10
C TYR A 220 3.91 1.93 3.71
N ALA A 221 4.15 2.81 2.77
CA ALA A 221 3.88 2.56 1.37
C ALA A 221 5.07 1.86 0.71
N THR A 222 4.79 1.02 -0.27
CA THR A 222 5.81 0.40 -1.11
C THR A 222 6.08 1.32 -2.31
N PRO A 223 7.32 1.79 -2.53
CA PRO A 223 7.69 2.53 -3.74
C PRO A 223 7.45 1.71 -5.02
N LEU A 224 7.24 2.38 -6.14
CA LEU A 224 6.91 1.81 -7.44
C LEU A 224 5.56 1.08 -7.53
N GLU A 225 4.81 0.97 -6.45
CA GLU A 225 3.47 0.41 -6.53
C GLU A 225 2.53 1.36 -7.27
N GLY A 226 2.27 1.01 -8.53
CA GLY A 226 1.15 1.50 -9.29
C GLY A 226 -0.17 0.85 -8.84
N GLY A 227 -1.22 1.06 -9.60
CA GLY A 227 -2.44 0.29 -9.42
C GLY A 227 -3.20 0.57 -8.11
N ARG A 228 -3.82 -0.46 -7.56
CA ARG A 228 -4.65 -0.41 -6.34
C ARG A 228 -3.82 -0.34 -5.06
N SER A 229 -3.07 0.75 -4.87
CA SER A 229 -2.26 0.97 -3.67
C SER A 229 -2.83 2.04 -2.76
N LEU A 230 -3.10 1.72 -1.49
CA LEU A 230 -3.49 2.69 -0.46
C LEU A 230 -2.42 3.77 -0.23
N GLY A 231 -1.17 3.49 -0.56
CA GLY A 231 -0.08 4.47 -0.53
C GLY A 231 -0.27 5.63 -1.51
N ARG A 232 -1.11 5.45 -2.54
CA ARG A 232 -1.48 6.45 -3.55
C ARG A 232 -2.78 7.19 -3.22
N ALA A 233 -3.57 6.70 -2.25
CA ALA A 233 -4.81 7.34 -1.85
C ALA A 233 -4.55 8.65 -1.10
N ARG A 234 -5.41 9.63 -1.28
CA ARG A 234 -5.29 10.96 -0.68
C ARG A 234 -6.38 11.18 0.36
N GLN A 235 -5.98 11.49 1.58
CA GLN A 235 -6.92 11.94 2.59
C GLN A 235 -7.27 13.42 2.34
N LEU A 236 -8.55 13.70 2.04
CA LEU A 236 -9.04 15.04 1.75
C LEU A 236 -9.39 15.81 3.02
N GLN A 237 -9.87 15.11 4.06
CA GLN A 237 -10.25 15.70 5.34
C GLN A 237 -10.28 14.68 6.47
N GLY A 238 -10.53 15.15 7.67
CA GLY A 238 -10.80 14.35 8.87
C GLY A 238 -9.59 14.15 9.76
N LYS A 239 -9.78 13.37 10.82
CA LYS A 239 -8.72 12.99 11.76
C LYS A 239 -7.71 12.07 11.10
N GLU A 240 -6.55 11.90 11.73
CA GLU A 240 -5.56 10.90 11.35
C GLU A 240 -6.18 9.50 11.26
N LEU A 241 -5.72 8.72 10.28
CA LEU A 241 -6.12 7.33 10.13
C LEU A 241 -5.55 6.49 11.29
N SER A 242 -6.29 5.47 11.71
CA SER A 242 -5.81 4.44 12.60
C SER A 242 -5.41 3.18 11.82
N PHE A 243 -4.70 2.27 12.48
CA PHE A 243 -4.37 0.96 11.94
C PHE A 243 -5.63 0.21 11.45
N ASN A 244 -6.67 0.19 12.29
CA ASN A 244 -7.94 -0.47 11.96
C ASN A 244 -8.68 0.22 10.81
N ASN A 245 -8.60 1.57 10.69
CA ASN A 245 -9.19 2.27 9.56
C ASN A 245 -8.58 1.82 8.23
N LEU A 246 -7.26 1.64 8.16
CA LEU A 246 -6.59 1.17 6.94
C LEU A 246 -6.92 -0.28 6.62
N GLY A 247 -6.96 -1.17 7.61
CA GLY A 247 -7.32 -2.57 7.41
C GLY A 247 -8.78 -2.74 6.95
N ASP A 248 -9.72 -2.03 7.57
CA ASP A 248 -11.12 -2.07 7.18
C ASP A 248 -11.36 -1.36 5.83
N LEU A 249 -10.59 -0.29 5.52
CA LEU A 249 -10.64 0.38 4.23
C LEU A 249 -10.20 -0.55 3.10
N GLU A 250 -9.09 -1.28 3.27
CA GLU A 250 -8.67 -2.32 2.32
C GLU A 250 -9.80 -3.34 2.07
N GLY A 251 -10.45 -3.81 3.14
CA GLY A 251 -11.60 -4.73 3.02
C GLY A 251 -12.77 -4.10 2.25
N ALA A 252 -13.09 -2.83 2.51
CA ALA A 252 -14.19 -2.12 1.85
C ALA A 252 -13.93 -1.93 0.34
N LEU A 253 -12.70 -1.56 0.00
CA LEU A 253 -12.30 -1.37 -1.39
C LEU A 253 -12.30 -2.68 -2.18
N ARG A 254 -11.82 -3.77 -1.59
CA ARG A 254 -11.90 -5.10 -2.23
C ARG A 254 -13.33 -5.48 -2.58
N VAL A 255 -14.27 -5.39 -1.62
CA VAL A 255 -15.67 -5.70 -1.90
C VAL A 255 -16.22 -4.75 -2.95
N ALA A 256 -16.10 -3.42 -2.77
CA ALA A 256 -16.71 -2.45 -3.66
C ALA A 256 -16.25 -2.58 -5.12
N PHE A 257 -14.95 -2.82 -5.35
CA PHE A 257 -14.38 -2.91 -6.70
C PHE A 257 -14.47 -4.31 -7.33
N ASP A 258 -14.92 -5.31 -6.58
CA ASP A 258 -15.29 -6.62 -7.13
C ASP A 258 -16.78 -6.66 -7.56
N LEU A 259 -17.56 -5.62 -7.24
CA LEU A 259 -18.96 -5.53 -7.65
C LEU A 259 -19.08 -5.04 -9.11
N ASP A 260 -19.96 -5.70 -9.87
CA ASP A 260 -20.29 -5.30 -11.22
C ASP A 260 -21.44 -4.25 -11.21
N GLY A 261 -21.18 -3.08 -11.77
CA GLY A 261 -22.11 -1.94 -11.77
C GLY A 261 -21.83 -0.91 -10.65
N PRO A 262 -22.70 0.12 -10.49
CA PRO A 262 -22.58 1.11 -9.42
C PRO A 262 -22.76 0.45 -8.05
N GLY A 263 -21.63 0.28 -7.34
CA GLY A 263 -21.53 -0.58 -6.16
C GLY A 263 -21.06 0.15 -4.91
N VAL A 264 -21.55 -0.33 -3.78
CA VAL A 264 -21.27 0.18 -2.44
C VAL A 264 -20.94 -0.98 -1.50
N ALA A 265 -19.92 -0.81 -0.67
CA ALA A 265 -19.59 -1.72 0.41
C ALA A 265 -19.48 -1.00 1.76
N ILE A 266 -20.02 -1.60 2.80
CA ILE A 266 -19.90 -1.14 4.18
C ILE A 266 -19.22 -2.25 4.97
N ILE A 267 -18.04 -1.95 5.52
CA ILE A 267 -17.23 -2.90 6.27
C ILE A 267 -17.22 -2.54 7.75
N LYS A 268 -17.30 -3.55 8.58
CA LYS A 268 -17.06 -3.47 10.02
C LYS A 268 -16.22 -4.67 10.46
N HIS A 269 -15.06 -4.37 11.09
CA HIS A 269 -14.14 -5.41 11.58
C HIS A 269 -13.77 -6.43 10.49
N ALA A 270 -13.24 -5.92 9.38
CA ALA A 270 -12.76 -6.66 8.21
C ALA A 270 -13.82 -7.48 7.44
N ASN A 271 -15.11 -7.40 7.80
CA ASN A 271 -16.18 -8.13 7.10
C ASN A 271 -17.28 -7.18 6.62
N PRO A 272 -17.94 -7.48 5.49
CA PRO A 272 -19.05 -6.68 5.00
C PRO A 272 -20.30 -6.87 5.89
N CYS A 273 -20.83 -5.75 6.39
CA CYS A 273 -22.15 -5.68 6.99
C CYS A 273 -23.18 -5.11 6.01
N GLY A 274 -22.75 -4.51 4.91
CA GLY A 274 -23.57 -4.05 3.82
C GLY A 274 -22.82 -4.10 2.49
N ALA A 275 -23.48 -4.58 1.45
CA ALA A 275 -23.01 -4.49 0.08
C ALA A 275 -24.22 -4.47 -0.87
N ALA A 276 -24.16 -3.63 -1.89
CA ALA A 276 -25.19 -3.60 -2.91
C ALA A 276 -24.69 -3.00 -4.23
N VAL A 277 -25.35 -3.36 -5.31
CA VAL A 277 -25.29 -2.67 -6.60
C VAL A 277 -26.69 -2.26 -7.03
N HIS A 278 -26.80 -1.13 -7.71
CA HIS A 278 -28.08 -0.67 -8.21
C HIS A 278 -27.92 0.05 -9.55
N PRO A 279 -28.74 -0.28 -10.57
CA PRO A 279 -28.62 0.33 -11.89
C PRO A 279 -28.91 1.83 -11.91
N GLU A 280 -29.73 2.34 -11.00
CA GLU A 280 -30.01 3.78 -10.86
C GLU A 280 -28.85 4.59 -10.29
N GLY A 281 -27.82 3.93 -9.73
CA GLY A 281 -26.62 4.58 -9.26
C GLY A 281 -26.31 4.41 -7.78
N LEU A 282 -25.30 5.13 -7.31
CA LEU A 282 -24.72 4.96 -5.98
C LEU A 282 -25.66 5.34 -4.82
N GLY A 283 -26.58 6.27 -5.00
CA GLY A 283 -27.53 6.67 -3.95
C GLY A 283 -28.48 5.54 -3.58
N SER A 284 -29.07 4.89 -4.60
CA SER A 284 -29.93 3.71 -4.43
C SER A 284 -29.13 2.51 -3.93
N ALA A 285 -27.91 2.28 -4.47
CA ALA A 285 -27.02 1.24 -3.98
C ALA A 285 -26.64 1.43 -2.50
N TYR A 286 -26.34 2.67 -2.07
CA TYR A 286 -26.06 2.97 -0.66
C TYR A 286 -27.23 2.67 0.26
N THR A 287 -28.42 3.14 -0.10
CA THR A 287 -29.64 2.90 0.69
C THR A 287 -29.89 1.41 0.87
N LEU A 288 -29.69 0.66 -0.22
CA LEU A 288 -29.87 -0.79 -0.25
C LEU A 288 -28.79 -1.49 0.59
N ALA A 289 -27.52 -1.11 0.45
CA ALA A 289 -26.42 -1.67 1.22
C ALA A 289 -26.59 -1.44 2.73
N LEU A 290 -26.96 -0.22 3.14
CA LEU A 290 -27.20 0.12 4.53
C LEU A 290 -28.32 -0.70 5.14
N SER A 291 -29.36 -1.03 4.38
CA SER A 291 -30.50 -1.80 4.86
C SER A 291 -30.19 -3.27 5.19
N ALA A 292 -29.01 -3.77 4.84
CA ALA A 292 -28.56 -5.12 5.17
C ALA A 292 -28.25 -5.30 6.67
N ASP A 293 -27.54 -4.34 7.28
CA ASP A 293 -27.28 -4.31 8.73
C ASP A 293 -26.97 -2.88 9.17
N PRO A 294 -27.98 -2.05 9.39
CA PRO A 294 -27.78 -0.66 9.78
C PRO A 294 -27.15 -0.50 11.18
N VAL A 295 -27.27 -1.51 12.02
CA VAL A 295 -26.68 -1.49 13.36
C VAL A 295 -25.17 -1.63 13.30
N SER A 296 -24.67 -2.63 12.56
CA SER A 296 -23.23 -2.85 12.39
C SER A 296 -22.58 -1.79 11.51
N ALA A 297 -23.33 -1.11 10.64
CA ALA A 297 -22.82 -0.03 9.80
C ALA A 297 -22.32 1.18 10.59
N TYR A 298 -22.81 1.38 11.81
CA TYR A 298 -22.38 2.50 12.67
C TYR A 298 -20.90 2.37 13.05
N GLY A 299 -20.13 3.42 12.73
CA GLY A 299 -18.66 3.44 12.91
C GLY A 299 -17.91 2.50 11.95
N GLY A 300 -18.55 2.10 10.85
CA GLY A 300 -17.94 1.32 9.79
C GLY A 300 -17.19 2.17 8.77
N ILE A 301 -16.67 1.50 7.75
CA ILE A 301 -16.00 2.07 6.58
C ILE A 301 -16.90 1.91 5.37
N LEU A 302 -17.14 3.02 4.66
CA LEU A 302 -17.99 3.08 3.48
C LEU A 302 -17.13 3.28 2.23
N ALA A 303 -17.23 2.39 1.25
CA ALA A 303 -16.55 2.49 -0.03
C ALA A 303 -17.52 2.50 -1.21
N PHE A 304 -17.24 3.38 -2.17
CA PHE A 304 -17.93 3.49 -3.45
C PHE A 304 -16.97 3.13 -4.59
N ASN A 305 -17.44 2.40 -5.57
CA ASN A 305 -16.62 2.04 -6.72
C ASN A 305 -16.70 3.02 -7.91
N ARG A 306 -17.41 4.12 -7.74
CA ARG A 306 -17.55 5.23 -8.70
C ARG A 306 -17.40 6.56 -7.95
N PRO A 307 -17.15 7.68 -8.66
CA PRO A 307 -17.12 9.01 -8.04
C PRO A 307 -18.45 9.35 -7.35
N VAL A 308 -18.35 10.02 -6.21
CA VAL A 308 -19.47 10.43 -5.37
C VAL A 308 -19.89 11.85 -5.72
N SER A 309 -21.16 12.01 -6.14
CA SER A 309 -21.77 13.32 -6.40
C SER A 309 -22.40 13.92 -5.15
N GLU A 310 -22.77 15.22 -5.23
CA GLU A 310 -23.51 15.92 -4.18
C GLU A 310 -24.78 15.16 -3.80
N ALA A 311 -25.57 14.71 -4.77
CA ALA A 311 -26.80 13.95 -4.54
C ALA A 311 -26.56 12.66 -3.75
N VAL A 312 -25.47 11.93 -4.02
CA VAL A 312 -25.09 10.74 -3.26
C VAL A 312 -24.68 11.12 -1.84
N ALA A 313 -23.91 12.20 -1.67
CA ALA A 313 -23.49 12.68 -0.37
C ALA A 313 -24.69 13.12 0.49
N GLU A 314 -25.71 13.74 -0.11
CA GLU A 314 -26.97 14.08 0.57
C GLU A 314 -27.66 12.85 1.15
N VAL A 315 -27.77 11.77 0.36
CA VAL A 315 -28.38 10.50 0.82
C VAL A 315 -27.57 9.92 1.99
N VAL A 316 -26.24 9.93 1.90
CA VAL A 316 -25.36 9.46 3.00
C VAL A 316 -25.56 10.28 4.26
N ILE A 317 -25.58 11.61 4.16
CA ILE A 317 -25.77 12.51 5.32
C ILE A 317 -27.17 12.36 5.91
N ALA A 318 -28.20 12.22 5.07
CA ALA A 318 -29.59 12.04 5.50
C ALA A 318 -29.80 10.74 6.29
N SER A 319 -29.04 9.70 6.05
CA SER A 319 -29.11 8.44 6.80
C SER A 319 -28.75 8.60 8.29
N LYS A 320 -28.03 9.66 8.66
CA LYS A 320 -27.53 9.95 10.02
C LYS A 320 -26.58 8.86 10.59
N VAL A 321 -26.15 7.91 9.76
CA VAL A 321 -25.16 6.90 10.17
C VAL A 321 -23.79 7.56 10.29
N PHE A 322 -23.08 7.23 11.34
CA PHE A 322 -21.69 7.65 11.54
C PHE A 322 -20.77 6.65 10.85
N TYR A 323 -19.89 7.15 9.97
CA TYR A 323 -18.80 6.40 9.37
C TYR A 323 -17.44 6.95 9.84
N GLU A 324 -16.49 6.08 10.07
CA GLU A 324 -15.09 6.46 10.37
C GLU A 324 -14.36 6.96 9.12
N VAL A 325 -14.58 6.29 7.98
CA VAL A 325 -13.96 6.61 6.68
C VAL A 325 -15.01 6.45 5.57
N ILE A 326 -14.96 7.35 4.60
CA ILE A 326 -15.64 7.22 3.30
C ILE A 326 -14.56 7.27 2.20
N ALA A 327 -14.60 6.32 1.26
CA ALA A 327 -13.65 6.25 0.16
C ALA A 327 -14.34 6.12 -1.21
N ALA A 328 -13.79 6.80 -2.21
CA ALA A 328 -14.27 6.75 -3.58
C ALA A 328 -13.16 7.17 -4.57
N PRO A 329 -13.27 6.84 -5.88
CA PRO A 329 -12.35 7.33 -6.92
C PRO A 329 -12.36 8.85 -7.10
N GLY A 330 -13.36 9.55 -6.57
CA GLY A 330 -13.46 11.00 -6.62
C GLY A 330 -14.69 11.50 -5.88
N PHE A 331 -14.70 12.80 -5.61
CA PHE A 331 -15.81 13.52 -4.97
C PHE A 331 -16.00 14.85 -5.70
N ASP A 332 -17.18 15.16 -6.15
CA ASP A 332 -17.47 16.49 -6.69
C ASP A 332 -17.42 17.57 -5.59
N GLU A 333 -17.48 18.83 -5.98
CA GLU A 333 -17.35 19.95 -5.07
C GLU A 333 -18.48 19.99 -4.05
N GLY A 334 -19.73 19.69 -4.46
CA GLY A 334 -20.90 19.63 -3.59
C GLY A 334 -20.77 18.51 -2.54
N ALA A 335 -20.34 17.33 -2.95
CA ALA A 335 -20.09 16.21 -2.02
C ALA A 335 -19.00 16.57 -0.99
N ARG A 336 -17.92 17.20 -1.42
CA ARG A 336 -16.84 17.66 -0.52
C ARG A 336 -17.37 18.69 0.48
N ALA A 337 -18.16 19.67 0.03
CA ALA A 337 -18.75 20.70 0.88
C ALA A 337 -19.71 20.10 1.94
N LEU A 338 -20.47 19.07 1.57
CA LEU A 338 -21.36 18.36 2.49
C LEU A 338 -20.57 17.58 3.54
N PHE A 339 -19.59 16.80 3.13
CA PHE A 339 -18.77 16.01 4.06
C PHE A 339 -17.90 16.89 4.97
N ALA A 340 -17.44 18.06 4.51
CA ALA A 340 -16.68 19.01 5.32
C ALA A 340 -17.39 19.45 6.60
N LYS A 341 -18.72 19.42 6.62
CA LYS A 341 -19.54 19.68 7.83
C LYS A 341 -19.32 18.62 8.94
N LYS A 342 -18.73 17.47 8.60
CA LYS A 342 -18.39 16.38 9.51
C LYS A 342 -16.88 16.34 9.74
N VAL A 343 -16.35 17.27 10.54
CA VAL A 343 -14.92 17.52 10.73
C VAL A 343 -14.08 16.30 11.13
N ASN A 344 -14.68 15.29 11.74
CA ASN A 344 -14.00 14.07 12.18
C ASN A 344 -14.03 12.94 11.14
N LEU A 345 -14.90 13.05 10.12
CA LEU A 345 -15.02 12.07 9.05
C LEU A 345 -13.79 12.10 8.15
N ARG A 346 -13.18 10.96 7.96
CA ARG A 346 -12.08 10.80 7.01
C ARG A 346 -12.63 10.55 5.62
N VAL A 347 -12.28 11.40 4.68
CA VAL A 347 -12.66 11.25 3.26
C VAL A 347 -11.39 10.92 2.48
N MET A 348 -11.39 9.74 1.85
CA MET A 348 -10.27 9.19 1.13
C MET A 348 -10.56 9.16 -0.37
N GLU A 349 -9.78 9.90 -1.14
CA GLU A 349 -9.84 9.90 -2.59
C GLU A 349 -8.83 8.89 -3.14
N LEU A 350 -9.31 7.99 -3.97
CA LEU A 350 -8.50 6.96 -4.63
C LEU A 350 -7.92 7.52 -5.94
N PRO A 351 -6.79 6.99 -6.43
CA PRO A 351 -6.32 7.27 -7.78
C PRO A 351 -7.39 6.98 -8.84
N GLY A 352 -7.44 7.82 -9.89
CA GLY A 352 -8.44 7.69 -10.94
C GLY A 352 -8.39 6.35 -11.72
N ASP A 353 -7.23 5.71 -11.74
CA ASP A 353 -6.98 4.40 -12.35
C ASP A 353 -7.31 3.20 -11.43
N TRP A 354 -7.84 3.43 -10.22
CA TRP A 354 -8.06 2.37 -9.24
C TRP A 354 -8.95 1.22 -9.74
N ALA A 355 -9.99 1.54 -10.50
CA ALA A 355 -10.95 0.54 -10.97
C ALA A 355 -10.32 -0.47 -11.95
N GLU A 356 -9.41 0.02 -12.79
CA GLU A 356 -8.80 -0.72 -13.89
C GLU A 356 -7.48 -1.40 -13.49
N ALA A 357 -6.92 -0.99 -12.36
CA ALA A 357 -5.62 -1.43 -11.92
C ALA A 357 -5.68 -2.77 -11.18
N ASN A 358 -4.64 -3.56 -11.34
CA ASN A 358 -4.43 -4.76 -10.53
C ASN A 358 -3.86 -4.40 -9.16
N PRO A 359 -4.05 -5.26 -8.13
CA PRO A 359 -3.30 -5.14 -6.89
C PRO A 359 -1.79 -5.17 -7.17
N PRO A 360 -1.00 -4.30 -6.54
CA PRO A 360 0.43 -4.22 -6.82
C PRO A 360 1.21 -5.31 -6.08
N GLY A 361 2.32 -5.74 -6.66
CA GLY A 361 3.28 -6.63 -6.03
C GLY A 361 2.70 -7.96 -5.56
N ARG A 362 3.10 -8.39 -4.37
CA ARG A 362 2.67 -9.63 -3.72
C ARG A 362 2.03 -9.36 -2.37
N ASP A 363 1.11 -10.24 -1.99
CA ASP A 363 0.58 -10.29 -0.63
C ASP A 363 1.62 -10.90 0.31
N ALA A 364 2.01 -10.14 1.34
CA ALA A 364 3.04 -10.53 2.30
C ALA A 364 2.51 -10.44 3.73
N ARG A 365 2.52 -11.55 4.43
CA ARG A 365 2.01 -11.67 5.81
C ARG A 365 3.12 -12.03 6.78
N ARG A 366 3.25 -11.24 7.85
CA ARG A 366 4.19 -11.50 8.93
C ARG A 366 3.76 -12.72 9.75
N VAL A 367 4.72 -13.65 9.97
CA VAL A 367 4.61 -14.75 10.94
C VAL A 367 5.81 -14.72 11.87
N HIS A 368 5.79 -15.50 12.96
CA HIS A 368 6.95 -15.57 13.85
C HIS A 368 8.17 -16.09 13.09
N GLY A 369 9.23 -15.30 13.06
CA GLY A 369 10.49 -15.65 12.41
C GLY A 369 10.55 -15.49 10.89
N GLY A 370 9.46 -15.08 10.21
CA GLY A 370 9.49 -14.95 8.77
C GLY A 370 8.29 -14.21 8.15
N TRP A 371 8.17 -14.37 6.85
CA TRP A 371 7.08 -13.85 6.02
C TRP A 371 6.52 -14.96 5.15
N LEU A 372 5.20 -15.02 5.05
CA LEU A 372 4.51 -15.75 3.99
C LEU A 372 4.25 -14.78 2.86
N VAL A 373 4.70 -15.14 1.66
CA VAL A 373 4.55 -14.31 0.46
C VAL A 373 3.83 -15.13 -0.59
N GLN A 374 2.81 -14.56 -1.21
CA GLN A 374 2.00 -15.19 -2.25
C GLN A 374 1.57 -14.17 -3.30
N ASP A 375 1.07 -14.64 -4.42
CA ASP A 375 0.38 -13.79 -5.38
C ASP A 375 -0.97 -13.34 -4.81
N TRP A 376 -1.46 -12.20 -5.26
CA TRP A 376 -2.80 -11.76 -4.93
C TRP A 376 -3.83 -12.73 -5.49
N ASP A 377 -4.88 -12.98 -4.70
CA ASP A 377 -6.02 -13.77 -5.17
C ASP A 377 -6.84 -12.97 -6.20
N SER A 378 -6.39 -13.01 -7.44
CA SER A 378 -6.98 -12.33 -8.59
C SER A 378 -7.68 -13.29 -9.54
N ALA A 379 -7.71 -14.59 -9.23
CA ALA A 379 -8.32 -15.58 -10.10
C ALA A 379 -9.81 -15.28 -10.33
N GLN A 380 -10.20 -15.20 -11.59
CA GLN A 380 -11.58 -15.07 -12.02
C GLN A 380 -11.92 -16.21 -12.97
N GLN A 381 -13.07 -16.83 -12.78
CA GLN A 381 -13.59 -17.80 -13.74
C GLN A 381 -14.80 -17.23 -14.47
N ALA A 382 -14.69 -17.18 -15.78
CA ALA A 382 -15.76 -16.69 -16.64
C ALA A 382 -16.96 -17.66 -16.68
N GLU A 383 -16.69 -18.97 -16.64
CA GLU A 383 -17.73 -20.00 -16.80
C GLU A 383 -17.82 -20.90 -15.55
N TRP A 384 -19.03 -21.04 -15.02
CA TRP A 384 -19.36 -21.92 -13.90
C TRP A 384 -20.09 -23.16 -14.42
N ARG A 385 -19.78 -24.32 -13.89
CA ARG A 385 -20.46 -25.56 -14.25
C ARG A 385 -21.75 -25.71 -13.44
N ALA A 386 -22.82 -26.12 -14.07
CA ALA A 386 -24.09 -26.46 -13.45
C ALA A 386 -24.39 -27.97 -13.67
N PRO A 387 -23.93 -28.87 -12.78
CA PRO A 387 -24.11 -30.32 -12.97
C PRO A 387 -25.56 -30.79 -12.88
N GLY A 388 -26.44 -29.97 -12.27
CA GLY A 388 -27.88 -30.26 -12.12
C GLY A 388 -28.76 -29.24 -12.84
N ARG A 389 -29.80 -28.73 -12.13
CA ARG A 389 -30.65 -27.65 -12.63
C ARG A 389 -29.80 -26.42 -12.98
N ALA A 390 -30.00 -25.87 -14.14
CA ALA A 390 -29.41 -24.58 -14.50
C ALA A 390 -30.03 -23.45 -13.64
N ALA A 391 -29.22 -22.49 -13.25
CA ALA A 391 -29.72 -21.26 -12.64
C ALA A 391 -30.48 -20.44 -13.68
N THR A 392 -31.53 -19.72 -13.27
CA THR A 392 -32.14 -18.70 -14.09
C THR A 392 -31.19 -17.51 -14.26
N ASP A 393 -31.47 -16.61 -15.22
CA ASP A 393 -30.65 -15.41 -15.42
C ASP A 393 -30.61 -14.53 -14.16
N GLU A 394 -31.74 -14.41 -13.45
CA GLU A 394 -31.84 -13.69 -12.20
C GLU A 394 -31.02 -14.36 -11.07
N GLU A 395 -31.15 -15.68 -10.91
CA GLU A 395 -30.34 -16.45 -9.96
C GLU A 395 -28.84 -16.31 -10.28
N MET A 396 -28.48 -16.37 -11.56
CA MET A 396 -27.08 -16.24 -11.99
C MET A 396 -26.51 -14.86 -11.64
N ALA A 397 -27.24 -13.79 -11.90
CA ALA A 397 -26.83 -12.44 -11.56
C ALA A 397 -26.67 -12.26 -10.04
N ALA A 398 -27.64 -12.76 -9.24
CA ALA A 398 -27.56 -12.77 -7.79
C ALA A 398 -26.38 -13.60 -7.26
N LEU A 399 -26.10 -14.77 -7.87
CA LEU A 399 -24.98 -15.62 -7.49
C LEU A 399 -23.62 -14.95 -7.83
N ARG A 400 -23.50 -14.25 -8.95
CA ARG A 400 -22.30 -13.48 -9.27
C ARG A 400 -22.06 -12.37 -8.25
N PHE A 401 -23.07 -11.62 -7.88
CA PHE A 401 -23.00 -10.63 -6.81
C PHE A 401 -22.60 -11.27 -5.47
N ALA A 402 -23.27 -12.36 -5.06
CA ALA A 402 -22.97 -13.06 -3.83
C ALA A 402 -21.54 -13.58 -3.78
N TRP A 403 -21.04 -14.11 -4.91
CA TRP A 403 -19.67 -14.60 -5.06
C TRP A 403 -18.62 -13.49 -4.93
N SER A 404 -18.85 -12.34 -5.60
CA SER A 404 -17.98 -11.15 -5.49
C SER A 404 -17.86 -10.65 -4.05
N VAL A 405 -18.95 -10.71 -3.27
CA VAL A 405 -18.89 -10.39 -1.84
C VAL A 405 -18.18 -11.49 -1.05
N CYS A 406 -18.54 -12.76 -1.29
CA CYS A 406 -18.09 -13.92 -0.50
C CYS A 406 -16.58 -14.12 -0.53
N ARG A 407 -15.93 -13.94 -1.68
CA ARG A 407 -14.46 -14.06 -1.84
C ARG A 407 -13.69 -13.04 -0.98
N ASN A 408 -14.35 -12.02 -0.47
CA ASN A 408 -13.76 -10.97 0.37
C ASN A 408 -14.11 -11.10 1.86
N VAL A 409 -14.88 -12.12 2.23
CA VAL A 409 -15.28 -12.42 3.61
C VAL A 409 -14.26 -13.37 4.26
N LYS A 410 -14.03 -13.20 5.56
CA LYS A 410 -13.16 -14.11 6.34
C LYS A 410 -13.68 -15.54 6.36
N SER A 411 -12.83 -16.49 6.04
CA SER A 411 -13.14 -17.93 5.92
C SER A 411 -13.40 -18.59 7.30
N ASN A 412 -14.25 -19.59 7.45
CA ASN A 412 -15.19 -20.08 6.47
C ASN A 412 -16.26 -19.02 6.21
N ALA A 413 -16.54 -18.71 4.94
CA ALA A 413 -17.43 -17.65 4.54
C ALA A 413 -18.69 -18.19 3.83
N ILE A 414 -19.84 -17.67 4.25
CA ILE A 414 -21.13 -17.87 3.58
C ILE A 414 -21.79 -16.50 3.40
N VAL A 415 -22.25 -16.22 2.20
CA VAL A 415 -22.99 -15.01 1.85
C VAL A 415 -24.35 -15.37 1.30
N LEU A 416 -25.39 -14.78 1.88
CA LEU A 416 -26.72 -14.74 1.30
C LEU A 416 -26.94 -13.41 0.59
N ALA A 417 -27.44 -13.44 -0.63
CA ALA A 417 -27.77 -12.26 -1.42
C ALA A 417 -29.09 -12.46 -2.16
N ARG A 418 -29.70 -11.34 -2.54
CA ARG A 418 -30.99 -11.37 -3.26
C ARG A 418 -31.19 -10.13 -4.13
N ALA A 419 -32.15 -10.22 -5.02
CA ALA A 419 -32.73 -9.05 -5.69
C ALA A 419 -33.59 -8.27 -4.72
N GLU A 420 -33.49 -6.96 -4.74
CA GLU A 420 -34.33 -6.05 -3.97
C GLU A 420 -34.42 -4.70 -4.68
N ALA A 421 -35.61 -4.18 -4.86
CA ALA A 421 -35.87 -2.84 -5.42
C ALA A 421 -35.12 -2.55 -6.74
N GLY A 422 -34.89 -3.57 -7.59
CA GLY A 422 -34.18 -3.43 -8.87
C GLY A 422 -32.67 -3.56 -8.79
N GLY A 423 -32.09 -3.78 -7.62
CA GLY A 423 -30.67 -4.01 -7.41
C GLY A 423 -30.36 -5.38 -6.78
N TRP A 424 -29.09 -5.63 -6.48
CA TRP A 424 -28.61 -6.80 -5.74
C TRP A 424 -28.07 -6.35 -4.39
N VAL A 425 -28.46 -7.07 -3.33
CA VAL A 425 -28.09 -6.72 -1.97
C VAL A 425 -27.61 -7.93 -1.17
N LEU A 426 -26.62 -7.69 -0.31
CA LEU A 426 -26.25 -8.60 0.77
C LEU A 426 -27.43 -8.79 1.72
N ASN A 427 -27.81 -10.05 1.98
CA ASN A 427 -28.91 -10.36 2.90
C ASN A 427 -28.42 -10.91 4.23
N GLY A 428 -27.34 -11.69 4.24
CA GLY A 428 -26.75 -12.22 5.46
C GLY A 428 -25.33 -12.71 5.23
N VAL A 429 -24.52 -12.70 6.28
CA VAL A 429 -23.12 -13.12 6.26
C VAL A 429 -22.82 -14.02 7.44
N GLY A 430 -22.20 -15.17 7.16
CA GLY A 430 -21.47 -15.98 8.13
C GLY A 430 -19.98 -15.89 7.81
N ALA A 431 -19.20 -15.33 8.72
CA ALA A 431 -17.78 -15.03 8.50
C ALA A 431 -16.92 -15.61 9.61
N GLY A 432 -15.72 -16.12 9.24
CA GLY A 432 -14.66 -16.47 10.20
C GLY A 432 -14.98 -17.65 11.11
N GLN A 433 -15.85 -18.56 10.69
CA GLN A 433 -16.24 -19.72 11.51
C GLN A 433 -15.35 -20.92 11.27
N MET A 434 -15.06 -21.70 12.32
CA MET A 434 -14.30 -22.95 12.22
C MET A 434 -15.07 -24.03 11.44
N SER A 435 -16.39 -24.01 11.52
CA SER A 435 -17.27 -24.93 10.82
C SER A 435 -18.07 -24.20 9.73
N ARG A 436 -18.13 -24.79 8.52
CA ARG A 436 -18.91 -24.22 7.42
C ARG A 436 -20.41 -24.20 7.69
N VAL A 437 -20.93 -25.24 8.35
CA VAL A 437 -22.35 -25.27 8.73
C VAL A 437 -22.70 -24.16 9.72
N ASP A 438 -21.78 -23.76 10.61
CA ASP A 438 -22.00 -22.62 11.50
C ASP A 438 -22.02 -21.30 10.75
N SER A 439 -21.20 -21.15 9.71
CA SER A 439 -21.29 -19.99 8.80
C SER A 439 -22.64 -19.93 8.11
N VAL A 440 -23.20 -21.07 7.67
CA VAL A 440 -24.56 -21.12 7.10
C VAL A 440 -25.60 -20.68 8.15
N ARG A 441 -25.53 -21.21 9.37
CA ARG A 441 -26.45 -20.81 10.47
C ARG A 441 -26.39 -19.31 10.75
N LEU A 442 -25.18 -18.76 10.82
CA LEU A 442 -24.98 -17.33 11.06
C LEU A 442 -25.51 -16.48 9.92
N ALA A 443 -25.25 -16.85 8.66
CA ALA A 443 -25.76 -16.13 7.51
C ALA A 443 -27.31 -16.08 7.51
N ILE A 444 -27.96 -17.20 7.83
CA ILE A 444 -29.40 -17.30 7.96
C ILE A 444 -29.91 -16.47 9.15
N ALA A 445 -29.29 -16.59 10.32
CA ALA A 445 -29.71 -15.89 11.53
C ALA A 445 -29.55 -14.35 11.42
N LYS A 446 -28.59 -13.89 10.64
CA LYS A 446 -28.32 -12.46 10.38
C LYS A 446 -29.01 -11.93 9.13
N ALA A 447 -29.82 -12.73 8.47
CA ALA A 447 -30.52 -12.27 7.27
C ALA A 447 -31.47 -11.10 7.61
N ALA A 448 -31.26 -9.96 6.96
CA ALA A 448 -32.07 -8.76 7.14
C ALA A 448 -33.49 -8.91 6.56
N ARG A 449 -33.65 -9.84 5.63
CA ARG A 449 -34.90 -10.15 4.90
C ARG A 449 -35.18 -11.64 4.93
N PRO A 450 -36.40 -12.10 4.65
CA PRO A 450 -36.69 -13.52 4.54
C PRO A 450 -35.69 -14.26 3.63
N VAL A 451 -35.15 -15.38 4.10
CA VAL A 451 -34.15 -16.16 3.35
C VAL A 451 -34.71 -16.74 2.05
N PRO A 452 -35.98 -17.19 1.96
CA PRO A 452 -36.57 -17.55 0.68
C PRO A 452 -36.45 -16.44 -0.34
N GLY A 453 -35.97 -16.77 -1.56
CA GLY A 453 -35.62 -15.81 -2.62
C GLY A 453 -34.19 -15.29 -2.54
N SER A 454 -33.39 -15.70 -1.54
CA SER A 454 -31.95 -15.48 -1.52
C SER A 454 -31.22 -16.61 -2.22
N VAL A 455 -30.06 -16.26 -2.78
CA VAL A 455 -29.03 -17.21 -3.24
C VAL A 455 -27.92 -17.30 -2.19
N LEU A 456 -27.11 -18.37 -2.26
CA LEU A 456 -26.00 -18.61 -1.34
C LEU A 456 -24.67 -18.76 -2.09
N ALA A 457 -23.63 -18.06 -1.64
CA ALA A 457 -22.24 -18.28 -2.05
C ALA A 457 -21.40 -18.79 -0.90
N SER A 458 -20.52 -19.76 -1.18
CA SER A 458 -19.56 -20.33 -0.24
C SER A 458 -18.13 -20.22 -0.79
N ASP A 459 -17.21 -19.67 -0.01
CA ASP A 459 -15.81 -19.43 -0.39
C ASP A 459 -15.01 -20.69 -0.73
N ALA A 460 -15.47 -21.87 -0.23
CA ALA A 460 -14.92 -23.19 -0.50
C ALA A 460 -16.05 -24.24 -0.61
N PHE A 461 -15.68 -25.47 -0.93
CA PHE A 461 -16.64 -26.59 -1.07
C PHE A 461 -17.33 -26.93 0.26
N PHE A 462 -18.54 -27.49 0.16
CA PHE A 462 -19.21 -28.10 1.30
C PHE A 462 -18.61 -29.49 1.56
N PRO A 463 -18.01 -29.73 2.75
CA PRO A 463 -17.42 -31.04 3.07
C PRO A 463 -18.47 -32.12 3.36
N PHE A 464 -19.69 -31.70 3.72
CA PHE A 464 -20.82 -32.54 4.07
C PHE A 464 -22.13 -31.89 3.60
N VAL A 465 -23.20 -32.68 3.56
CA VAL A 465 -24.52 -32.22 3.11
C VAL A 465 -25.26 -31.34 4.11
N ASP A 466 -24.83 -31.31 5.37
CA ASP A 466 -25.48 -30.60 6.49
C ASP A 466 -25.66 -29.11 6.24
N GLY A 467 -24.60 -28.44 5.74
CA GLY A 467 -24.66 -27.01 5.39
C GLY A 467 -25.63 -26.72 4.24
N VAL A 468 -25.62 -27.56 3.21
CA VAL A 468 -26.55 -27.47 2.07
C VAL A 468 -27.98 -27.76 2.49
N GLN A 469 -28.18 -28.82 3.28
CA GLN A 469 -29.51 -29.13 3.82
C GLN A 469 -30.11 -27.97 4.61
N LEU A 470 -29.32 -27.37 5.52
CA LEU A 470 -29.74 -26.22 6.30
C LEU A 470 -30.13 -25.02 5.43
N ALA A 471 -29.36 -24.73 4.37
CA ALA A 471 -29.67 -23.68 3.43
C ALA A 471 -30.98 -23.96 2.64
N LEU A 472 -31.20 -25.21 2.22
CA LEU A 472 -32.41 -25.64 1.53
C LEU A 472 -33.65 -25.55 2.42
N GLU A 473 -33.54 -25.98 3.67
CA GLU A 473 -34.59 -25.87 4.70
C GLU A 473 -34.97 -24.40 4.98
N ALA A 474 -33.98 -23.49 4.94
CA ALA A 474 -34.20 -22.06 5.07
C ALA A 474 -34.82 -21.42 3.81
N GLY A 475 -34.93 -22.16 2.70
CA GLY A 475 -35.59 -21.70 1.48
C GLY A 475 -34.65 -21.24 0.37
N VAL A 476 -33.34 -21.44 0.49
CA VAL A 476 -32.37 -21.18 -0.61
C VAL A 476 -32.63 -22.17 -1.75
N ARG A 477 -32.61 -21.66 -3.00
CA ARG A 477 -32.86 -22.49 -4.18
C ARG A 477 -31.78 -22.38 -5.26
N ALA A 478 -30.79 -21.52 -5.06
CA ALA A 478 -29.60 -21.41 -5.91
C ALA A 478 -28.36 -21.17 -5.06
N MET A 479 -27.31 -21.93 -5.34
CA MET A 479 -26.06 -21.90 -4.57
C MET A 479 -24.85 -21.96 -5.50
N VAL A 480 -23.72 -21.37 -5.06
CA VAL A 480 -22.43 -21.46 -5.75
C VAL A 480 -21.33 -21.83 -4.75
N GLN A 481 -20.45 -22.73 -5.16
CA GLN A 481 -19.25 -23.18 -4.45
C GLN A 481 -18.15 -23.56 -5.45
N PRO A 482 -16.87 -23.71 -5.02
CA PRO A 482 -15.82 -24.18 -5.92
C PRO A 482 -15.98 -25.63 -6.39
N GLY A 483 -16.50 -26.53 -5.56
CA GLY A 483 -16.39 -27.97 -5.78
C GLY A 483 -15.01 -28.51 -5.41
N GLY A 484 -14.76 -29.79 -5.67
CA GLY A 484 -13.49 -30.48 -5.38
C GLY A 484 -13.47 -31.26 -4.06
N SER A 485 -14.63 -31.45 -3.43
CA SER A 485 -14.81 -32.37 -2.30
C SER A 485 -14.95 -33.82 -2.76
N ILE A 486 -14.43 -34.75 -1.98
CA ILE A 486 -14.71 -36.20 -2.16
C ILE A 486 -16.23 -36.51 -2.11
N ARG A 487 -16.99 -35.63 -1.43
CA ARG A 487 -18.45 -35.77 -1.25
C ARG A 487 -19.26 -34.82 -2.17
N ASP A 488 -18.67 -34.30 -3.23
CA ASP A 488 -19.39 -33.40 -4.16
C ASP A 488 -20.65 -34.11 -4.72
N GLU A 489 -20.58 -35.40 -5.04
CA GLU A 489 -21.73 -36.14 -5.55
C GLU A 489 -22.91 -36.14 -4.55
N GLU A 490 -22.65 -36.37 -3.25
CA GLU A 490 -23.68 -36.33 -2.21
C GLU A 490 -24.29 -34.92 -2.06
N VAL A 491 -23.43 -33.88 -2.09
CA VAL A 491 -23.84 -32.49 -1.97
C VAL A 491 -24.68 -32.04 -3.17
N LEU A 492 -24.27 -32.43 -4.38
CA LEU A 492 -25.01 -32.16 -5.62
C LEU A 492 -26.34 -32.88 -5.69
N ALA A 493 -26.35 -34.18 -5.31
CA ALA A 493 -27.59 -34.97 -5.24
C ALA A 493 -28.60 -34.32 -4.30
N LYS A 494 -28.15 -33.84 -3.13
CA LYS A 494 -29.02 -33.17 -2.16
C LYS A 494 -29.64 -31.87 -2.71
N ALA A 495 -28.86 -31.09 -3.44
CA ALA A 495 -29.38 -29.89 -4.12
C ALA A 495 -30.40 -30.24 -5.22
N GLN A 496 -30.13 -31.27 -6.01
CA GLN A 496 -31.02 -31.77 -7.08
C GLN A 496 -32.34 -32.32 -6.53
N GLU A 497 -32.32 -33.12 -5.44
CA GLU A 497 -33.51 -33.60 -4.77
C GLU A 497 -34.46 -32.48 -4.34
N ALA A 498 -33.91 -31.36 -3.93
CA ALA A 498 -34.65 -30.14 -3.54
C ALA A 498 -35.01 -29.21 -4.73
N GLY A 499 -34.68 -29.60 -5.96
CA GLY A 499 -34.86 -28.76 -7.15
C GLY A 499 -34.03 -27.48 -7.15
N ALA A 500 -32.95 -27.43 -6.36
CA ALA A 500 -32.09 -26.26 -6.28
C ALA A 500 -30.96 -26.29 -7.34
N ALA A 501 -30.57 -25.11 -7.82
CA ALA A 501 -29.36 -24.97 -8.64
C ALA A 501 -28.12 -25.00 -7.75
N MET A 502 -27.09 -25.77 -8.12
CA MET A 502 -25.77 -25.75 -7.52
C MET A 502 -24.74 -25.53 -8.60
N LEU A 503 -24.03 -24.39 -8.53
CA LEU A 503 -23.00 -24.05 -9.49
C LEU A 503 -21.62 -24.27 -8.90
N LEU A 504 -20.68 -24.69 -9.75
CA LEU A 504 -19.31 -24.98 -9.36
C LEU A 504 -18.35 -24.00 -10.10
N THR A 505 -17.62 -23.20 -9.34
CA THR A 505 -16.65 -22.24 -9.91
C THR A 505 -15.32 -22.87 -10.25
N GLY A 506 -14.93 -23.98 -9.61
CA GLY A 506 -13.61 -24.60 -9.76
C GLY A 506 -12.46 -23.85 -9.05
N VAL A 507 -12.72 -22.67 -8.50
CA VAL A 507 -11.71 -21.84 -7.81
C VAL A 507 -12.19 -21.48 -6.40
N ARG A 508 -11.35 -21.79 -5.41
CA ARG A 508 -11.54 -21.47 -3.99
C ARG A 508 -10.92 -20.09 -3.68
N HIS A 509 -11.58 -19.33 -2.79
CA HIS A 509 -11.11 -18.03 -2.31
C HIS A 509 -11.05 -17.96 -0.79
N PHE A 510 -10.07 -18.62 -0.17
CA PHE A 510 -9.87 -18.48 1.26
C PHE A 510 -9.23 -17.15 1.64
N ARG A 511 -9.77 -16.52 2.68
CA ARG A 511 -9.20 -15.32 3.29
C ARG A 511 -9.13 -15.48 4.82
N HIS A 512 -7.94 -15.53 5.35
CA HIS A 512 -7.68 -15.66 6.80
C HIS A 512 -7.23 -14.34 7.43
#